data_a266b9aff62b477a6c4aa45571a73c50
#
_entry.id   a266b9aff62b477a6c4aa45571a73c50
#
_cell.length_a   1.000
_cell.length_b   1.000
_cell.length_c   1.000
_cell.angle_alpha   90.00
_cell.angle_beta   90.00
_cell.angle_gamma   90.00
#
_symmetry.space_group_name_H-M   'P 1'
#
loop_
_entity.id
_entity.type
_entity.pdbx_description
1 polymer ?
#
loop_
_entity_poly.entity_id
_entity_poly.type
_entity_poly.pdbx_seq_one_letter_code
_entity_poly.pdbx_strand_id
1 'polypeptide(L)'
;TDPVLKARVAYQLVRIAHYGGLPLQDAEQVFDAHLAPLRGKTWLEPSAAFYLASMQPNPARDLAYADLLDRALDKRSRMVNLFVSGEVETYLSMATSDKQRASLVVMRDLQHPGRALEDLERIANWDPTNPHLPLLLSREVNKLEDWLLTPDLTDMGAAIRQWSDGEDGVSASDIRKADLDYLHQVKRFISRVTVHAAPKDQALMLLLNGHMSFICGDLDEARTLLGQVQRSANSSANFSWPPDHHVW
;
A
#
# COMPACT_ATOMS: atom_id res chain seq x y z
N THR A 1 37.83 14.37 -4.64
CA THR A 1 36.93 13.45 -5.38
C THR A 1 35.51 13.95 -5.23
N ASP A 2 34.77 14.03 -6.33
CA ASP A 2 33.37 14.48 -6.35
C ASP A 2 32.50 13.65 -5.37
N PRO A 3 31.78 14.29 -4.42
CA PRO A 3 30.92 13.58 -3.46
C PRO A 3 29.82 12.75 -4.13
N VAL A 4 29.29 13.20 -5.26
CA VAL A 4 28.24 12.50 -6.03
C VAL A 4 28.82 11.21 -6.62
N LEU A 5 30.02 11.28 -7.17
CA LEU A 5 30.70 10.10 -7.72
C LEU A 5 31.01 9.08 -6.62
N LYS A 6 31.47 9.54 -5.45
CA LYS A 6 31.70 8.66 -4.29
C LYS A 6 30.42 7.93 -3.88
N ALA A 7 29.31 8.63 -3.75
CA ALA A 7 28.02 8.04 -3.41
C ALA A 7 27.56 6.99 -4.43
N ARG A 8 27.70 7.29 -5.73
CA ARG A 8 27.37 6.35 -6.81
C ARG A 8 28.23 5.09 -6.79
N VAL A 9 29.55 5.25 -6.56
CA VAL A 9 30.48 4.11 -6.43
C VAL A 9 30.09 3.26 -5.20
N ALA A 10 29.87 3.89 -4.06
CA ALA A 10 29.45 3.20 -2.84
C ALA A 10 28.14 2.41 -3.04
N TYR A 11 27.15 3.01 -3.69
CA TYR A 11 25.90 2.33 -4.05
C TYR A 11 26.15 1.08 -4.91
N GLN A 12 27.03 1.18 -5.92
CA GLN A 12 27.35 0.03 -6.76
C GLN A 12 28.11 -1.05 -5.99
N LEU A 13 29.00 -0.68 -5.06
CA LEU A 13 29.71 -1.65 -4.21
C LEU A 13 28.73 -2.44 -3.31
N VAL A 14 27.75 -1.76 -2.69
CA VAL A 14 26.68 -2.43 -1.92
C VAL A 14 25.88 -3.39 -2.79
N ARG A 15 25.53 -2.99 -4.02
CA ARG A 15 24.84 -3.86 -4.99
C ARG A 15 25.67 -5.08 -5.37
N ILE A 16 26.96 -4.88 -5.65
CA ILE A 16 27.89 -5.98 -6.00
C ILE A 16 27.99 -6.94 -4.82
N ALA A 17 28.07 -6.44 -3.59
CA ALA A 17 28.10 -7.28 -2.40
C ALA A 17 26.85 -8.15 -2.30
N HIS A 18 25.67 -7.56 -2.48
CA HIS A 18 24.39 -8.30 -2.47
C HIS A 18 24.33 -9.39 -3.55
N TYR A 19 24.61 -9.05 -4.81
CA TYR A 19 24.51 -10.02 -5.90
C TYR A 19 25.68 -11.02 -5.96
N GLY A 20 26.84 -10.62 -5.47
CA GLY A 20 28.04 -11.45 -5.43
C GLY A 20 28.12 -12.36 -4.19
N GLY A 21 27.16 -12.26 -3.26
CA GLY A 21 27.18 -13.06 -2.02
C GLY A 21 28.35 -12.71 -1.10
N LEU A 22 28.82 -11.45 -1.13
CA LEU A 22 29.87 -10.99 -0.23
C LEU A 22 29.35 -10.84 1.20
N PRO A 23 30.23 -10.81 2.22
CA PRO A 23 29.81 -10.64 3.61
C PRO A 23 28.99 -9.36 3.82
N LEU A 24 27.90 -9.44 4.57
CA LEU A 24 27.06 -8.29 4.93
C LEU A 24 27.89 -7.17 5.58
N GLN A 25 28.82 -7.53 6.47
CA GLN A 25 29.68 -6.57 7.17
C GLN A 25 30.48 -5.66 6.22
N ASP A 26 30.97 -6.19 5.10
CA ASP A 26 31.72 -5.40 4.12
C ASP A 26 30.82 -4.37 3.43
N ALA A 27 29.58 -4.76 3.10
CA ALA A 27 28.60 -3.87 2.53
C ALA A 27 28.13 -2.79 3.54
N GLU A 28 27.96 -3.15 4.81
CA GLU A 28 27.62 -2.21 5.90
C GLU A 28 28.71 -1.16 6.08
N GLN A 29 29.98 -1.53 6.09
CA GLN A 29 31.09 -0.58 6.21
C GLN A 29 31.08 0.46 5.07
N VAL A 30 30.85 0.02 3.84
CA VAL A 30 30.75 0.93 2.68
C VAL A 30 29.53 1.85 2.81
N PHE A 31 28.40 1.31 3.22
CA PHE A 31 27.17 2.08 3.41
C PHE A 31 27.32 3.14 4.50
N ASP A 32 27.81 2.76 5.67
CA ASP A 32 27.96 3.65 6.82
C ASP A 32 28.93 4.79 6.54
N ALA A 33 30.05 4.50 5.85
CA ALA A 33 31.03 5.51 5.52
C ALA A 33 30.59 6.52 4.45
N HIS A 34 29.75 6.10 3.49
CA HIS A 34 29.53 6.88 2.28
C HIS A 34 28.07 7.18 1.92
N LEU A 35 27.11 6.39 2.41
CA LEU A 35 25.70 6.54 2.07
C LEU A 35 24.83 6.96 3.26
N ALA A 36 25.03 6.41 4.45
CA ALA A 36 24.29 6.77 5.65
C ALA A 36 24.30 8.30 5.94
N PRO A 37 25.43 9.04 5.78
CA PRO A 37 25.46 10.50 5.93
C PRO A 37 24.61 11.28 4.93
N LEU A 38 24.15 10.61 3.87
CA LEU A 38 23.31 11.19 2.81
C LEU A 38 21.83 10.89 3.01
N ARG A 39 21.44 10.37 4.17
CA ARG A 39 20.05 10.08 4.51
C ARG A 39 19.16 11.29 4.31
N GLY A 40 18.06 11.11 3.56
CA GLY A 40 17.12 12.18 3.22
C GLY A 40 17.62 13.20 2.18
N LYS A 41 18.86 13.03 1.66
CA LYS A 41 19.47 13.95 0.68
C LYS A 41 19.56 13.34 -0.73
N THR A 42 19.42 12.03 -0.85
CA THR A 42 19.55 11.30 -2.12
C THR A 42 18.71 10.03 -2.09
N TRP A 43 18.26 9.59 -3.27
CA TRP A 43 17.61 8.30 -3.45
C TRP A 43 18.58 7.10 -3.34
N LEU A 44 19.88 7.33 -3.49
CA LEU A 44 20.91 6.27 -3.42
C LEU A 44 20.96 5.61 -2.06
N GLU A 45 20.79 6.39 -0.97
CA GLU A 45 20.85 5.88 0.40
C GLU A 45 19.75 4.85 0.66
N PRO A 46 18.44 5.15 0.51
CA PRO A 46 17.41 4.16 0.80
C PRO A 46 17.43 2.97 -0.17
N SER A 47 17.83 3.19 -1.44
CA SER A 47 17.98 2.10 -2.41
C SER A 47 19.16 1.16 -2.06
N ALA A 48 20.26 1.67 -1.49
CA ALA A 48 21.34 0.85 -0.97
C ALA A 48 20.94 0.12 0.31
N ALA A 49 20.22 0.79 1.21
CA ALA A 49 19.69 0.17 2.44
C ALA A 49 18.78 -1.03 2.14
N PHE A 50 18.01 -0.99 1.02
CA PHE A 50 17.25 -2.13 0.54
C PHE A 50 18.15 -3.35 0.26
N TYR A 51 19.30 -3.17 -0.39
CA TYR A 51 20.22 -4.28 -0.67
C TYR A 51 20.83 -4.84 0.62
N LEU A 52 21.19 -3.98 1.59
CA LEU A 52 21.65 -4.42 2.90
C LEU A 52 20.58 -5.23 3.62
N ALA A 53 19.35 -4.71 3.67
CA ALA A 53 18.22 -5.43 4.25
C ALA A 53 18.01 -6.80 3.59
N SER A 54 18.15 -6.86 2.24
CA SER A 54 18.00 -8.10 1.47
C SER A 54 19.09 -9.15 1.76
N MET A 55 20.21 -8.75 2.35
CA MET A 55 21.29 -9.68 2.78
C MET A 55 21.06 -10.23 4.20
N GLN A 56 20.08 -9.70 4.93
CA GLN A 56 19.74 -10.14 6.28
C GLN A 56 18.77 -11.33 6.25
N PRO A 57 18.79 -12.22 7.26
CA PRO A 57 17.76 -13.23 7.43
C PRO A 57 16.45 -12.61 7.95
N ASN A 58 15.32 -13.33 7.77
CA ASN A 58 14.10 -12.98 8.49
C ASN A 58 14.27 -13.23 10.00
N PRO A 59 13.65 -12.41 10.86
CA PRO A 59 12.71 -11.31 10.57
C PRO A 59 13.39 -9.97 10.30
N ALA A 60 14.71 -9.84 10.49
CA ALA A 60 15.43 -8.55 10.37
C ALA A 60 15.23 -7.90 8.99
N ARG A 61 15.26 -8.69 7.92
CA ARG A 61 15.00 -8.23 6.56
C ARG A 61 13.62 -7.54 6.42
N ASP A 62 12.57 -8.21 6.86
CA ASP A 62 11.20 -7.76 6.65
C ASP A 62 10.84 -6.57 7.54
N LEU A 63 11.41 -6.49 8.74
CA LEU A 63 11.34 -5.30 9.59
C LEU A 63 12.06 -4.09 8.95
N ALA A 64 13.24 -4.31 8.35
CA ALA A 64 13.96 -3.27 7.62
C ALA A 64 13.20 -2.82 6.36
N TYR A 65 12.54 -3.73 5.64
CA TYR A 65 11.67 -3.36 4.52
C TYR A 65 10.51 -2.46 4.95
N ALA A 66 9.91 -2.70 6.11
CA ALA A 66 8.86 -1.84 6.65
C ALA A 66 9.35 -0.40 6.88
N ASP A 67 10.57 -0.22 7.37
CA ASP A 67 11.19 1.10 7.56
C ASP A 67 11.56 1.79 6.23
N LEU A 68 11.77 1.02 5.18
CA LEU A 68 12.20 1.50 3.87
C LEU A 68 11.03 1.74 2.91
N LEU A 69 9.81 1.26 3.21
CA LEU A 69 8.67 1.25 2.30
C LEU A 69 8.35 2.64 1.72
N ASP A 70 8.46 3.69 2.54
CA ASP A 70 8.23 5.09 2.14
C ASP A 70 9.47 5.80 1.64
N ARG A 71 10.65 5.20 1.77
CA ARG A 71 11.92 5.84 1.47
C ARG A 71 12.56 5.33 0.19
N ALA A 72 12.54 4.00 -0.01
CA ALA A 72 13.11 3.34 -1.18
C ALA A 72 12.04 3.10 -2.24
N LEU A 73 11.50 4.19 -2.81
CA LEU A 73 10.34 4.14 -3.72
C LEU A 73 10.58 3.24 -4.95
N ASP A 74 11.80 3.26 -5.49
CA ASP A 74 12.24 2.43 -6.62
C ASP A 74 12.38 0.93 -6.28
N LYS A 75 12.30 0.57 -4.99
CA LYS A 75 12.38 -0.81 -4.49
C LYS A 75 11.07 -1.30 -3.88
N ARG A 76 10.06 -0.46 -3.79
CA ARG A 76 8.79 -0.76 -3.10
C ARG A 76 8.15 -2.06 -3.58
N SER A 77 7.94 -2.21 -4.88
CA SER A 77 7.36 -3.42 -5.47
C SER A 77 8.19 -4.67 -5.14
N ARG A 78 9.52 -4.53 -5.14
CA ARG A 78 10.41 -5.65 -4.82
C ARG A 78 10.38 -6.02 -3.35
N MET A 79 10.29 -5.03 -2.44
CA MET A 79 10.10 -5.29 -1.00
C MET A 79 8.81 -6.03 -0.74
N VAL A 80 7.70 -5.57 -1.32
CA VAL A 80 6.40 -6.23 -1.21
C VAL A 80 6.48 -7.68 -1.73
N ASN A 81 7.06 -7.92 -2.90
CA ASN A 81 7.16 -9.26 -3.47
C ASN A 81 8.04 -10.23 -2.66
N LEU A 82 9.04 -9.73 -1.93
CA LEU A 82 9.95 -10.54 -1.11
C LEU A 82 9.48 -10.70 0.34
N PHE A 83 8.48 -9.93 0.76
CA PHE A 83 7.93 -9.95 2.10
C PHE A 83 7.22 -11.28 2.40
N VAL A 84 7.45 -11.84 3.60
CA VAL A 84 6.83 -13.09 4.04
C VAL A 84 5.56 -12.79 4.84
N SER A 85 4.45 -12.63 4.15
CA SER A 85 3.17 -12.18 4.74
C SER A 85 2.58 -13.13 5.79
N GLY A 86 2.88 -14.44 5.70
CA GLY A 86 2.42 -15.43 6.68
C GLY A 86 2.97 -15.25 8.10
N GLU A 87 4.08 -14.50 8.24
CA GLU A 87 4.75 -14.26 9.53
C GLU A 87 4.46 -12.87 10.11
N VAL A 88 3.52 -12.12 9.52
CA VAL A 88 3.30 -10.72 9.87
C VAL A 88 2.99 -10.51 11.36
N GLU A 89 2.22 -11.39 12.01
CA GLU A 89 1.89 -11.24 13.44
C GLU A 89 3.13 -11.38 14.33
N THR A 90 4.06 -12.26 13.96
CA THR A 90 5.37 -12.36 14.61
C THR A 90 6.15 -11.05 14.46
N TYR A 91 6.20 -10.50 13.24
CA TYR A 91 6.92 -9.23 12.97
C TYR A 91 6.30 -8.04 13.70
N LEU A 92 4.96 -7.99 13.81
CA LEU A 92 4.25 -6.95 14.55
C LEU A 92 4.63 -6.92 16.03
N SER A 93 4.87 -8.08 16.64
CA SER A 93 5.32 -8.18 18.03
C SER A 93 6.74 -7.65 18.23
N MET A 94 7.56 -7.64 17.17
CA MET A 94 8.94 -7.18 17.17
C MET A 94 9.08 -5.72 16.71
N ALA A 95 8.05 -5.17 16.08
CA ALA A 95 8.07 -3.81 15.54
C ALA A 95 8.24 -2.76 16.65
N THR A 96 9.11 -1.79 16.40
CA THR A 96 9.51 -0.77 17.39
C THR A 96 8.68 0.52 17.32
N SER A 97 7.85 0.68 16.29
CA SER A 97 7.00 1.87 16.12
C SER A 97 5.68 1.53 15.44
N ASP A 98 4.67 2.36 15.64
CA ASP A 98 3.38 2.24 14.98
C ASP A 98 3.50 2.42 13.46
N LYS A 99 4.40 3.29 13.01
CA LYS A 99 4.70 3.43 11.57
C LYS A 99 5.24 2.13 10.98
N GLN A 100 6.16 1.45 11.67
CA GLN A 100 6.71 0.17 11.22
C GLN A 100 5.62 -0.92 11.20
N ARG A 101 4.74 -0.96 12.23
CA ARG A 101 3.57 -1.86 12.27
C ARG A 101 2.65 -1.62 11.08
N ALA A 102 2.30 -0.36 10.82
CA ALA A 102 1.45 0.00 9.68
C ALA A 102 2.08 -0.45 8.35
N SER A 103 3.39 -0.21 8.14
CA SER A 103 4.10 -0.63 6.92
C SER A 103 4.12 -2.15 6.72
N LEU A 104 4.27 -2.94 7.80
CA LEU A 104 4.19 -4.41 7.73
C LEU A 104 2.82 -4.88 7.23
N VAL A 105 1.75 -4.29 7.77
CA VAL A 105 0.38 -4.62 7.36
C VAL A 105 0.08 -4.13 5.95
N VAL A 106 0.59 -2.95 5.56
CA VAL A 106 0.52 -2.48 4.15
C VAL A 106 1.14 -3.50 3.19
N MET A 107 2.33 -4.03 3.49
CA MET A 107 2.98 -5.03 2.62
C MET A 107 2.18 -6.33 2.55
N ARG A 108 1.59 -6.79 3.67
CA ARG A 108 0.68 -7.94 3.69
C ARG A 108 -0.55 -7.71 2.81
N ASP A 109 -1.22 -6.59 2.99
CA ASP A 109 -2.46 -6.28 2.27
C ASP A 109 -2.21 -6.16 0.76
N LEU A 110 -1.07 -5.59 0.35
CA LEU A 110 -0.69 -5.52 -1.06
C LEU A 110 -0.52 -6.91 -1.71
N GLN A 111 -0.22 -7.96 -0.95
CA GLN A 111 -0.14 -9.35 -1.42
C GLN A 111 -1.49 -10.09 -1.33
N HIS A 112 -2.41 -9.63 -0.47
CA HIS A 112 -3.62 -10.37 -0.13
C HIS A 112 -4.79 -10.00 -1.06
N PRO A 113 -5.43 -10.96 -1.74
CA PRO A 113 -6.53 -10.68 -2.66
C PRO A 113 -7.90 -10.57 -1.98
N GLY A 114 -8.05 -11.05 -0.72
CA GLY A 114 -9.31 -11.11 0.00
C GLY A 114 -9.74 -9.79 0.63
N ARG A 115 -10.70 -9.85 1.55
CA ARG A 115 -11.20 -8.69 2.31
C ARG A 115 -10.12 -8.16 3.23
N ALA A 116 -9.86 -6.85 3.17
CA ALA A 116 -8.75 -6.21 3.87
C ALA A 116 -9.17 -5.19 4.93
N LEU A 117 -10.47 -5.05 5.24
CA LEU A 117 -10.96 -3.99 6.13
C LEU A 117 -10.33 -4.03 7.52
N GLU A 118 -10.10 -5.20 8.09
CA GLU A 118 -9.43 -5.35 9.39
C GLU A 118 -8.01 -4.78 9.35
N ASP A 119 -7.28 -5.06 8.29
CA ASP A 119 -5.93 -4.52 8.08
C ASP A 119 -5.94 -3.01 7.88
N LEU A 120 -6.88 -2.51 7.09
CA LEU A 120 -7.06 -1.07 6.90
C LEU A 120 -7.38 -0.35 8.23
N GLU A 121 -8.21 -0.95 9.09
CA GLU A 121 -8.50 -0.44 10.43
C GLU A 121 -7.25 -0.42 11.32
N ARG A 122 -6.45 -1.48 11.30
CA ARG A 122 -5.18 -1.55 12.04
C ARG A 122 -4.20 -0.45 11.57
N ILE A 123 -4.03 -0.30 10.25
CA ILE A 123 -3.19 0.76 9.66
C ILE A 123 -3.67 2.14 10.13
N ALA A 124 -4.96 2.44 9.98
CA ALA A 124 -5.52 3.73 10.35
C ALA A 124 -5.45 4.03 11.85
N ASN A 125 -5.51 3.01 12.70
CA ASN A 125 -5.36 3.16 14.15
C ASN A 125 -3.92 3.50 14.56
N TRP A 126 -2.91 2.94 13.88
CA TRP A 126 -1.51 3.23 14.16
C TRP A 126 -1.01 4.49 13.44
N ASP A 127 -1.49 4.73 12.22
CA ASP A 127 -1.08 5.86 11.39
C ASP A 127 -2.28 6.36 10.55
N PRO A 128 -3.13 7.24 11.12
CA PRO A 128 -4.32 7.75 10.42
C PRO A 128 -4.00 8.52 9.14
N THR A 129 -2.76 8.97 8.98
CA THR A 129 -2.27 9.73 7.83
C THR A 129 -1.41 8.89 6.89
N ASN A 130 -1.47 7.56 7.02
CA ASN A 130 -0.63 6.64 6.25
C ASN A 130 -0.79 6.87 4.74
N PRO A 131 0.31 7.12 3.99
CA PRO A 131 0.24 7.48 2.58
C PRO A 131 -0.23 6.34 1.67
N HIS A 132 -0.33 5.12 2.19
CA HIS A 132 -0.80 3.95 1.44
C HIS A 132 -2.31 3.70 1.57
N LEU A 133 -2.99 4.31 2.55
CA LEU A 133 -4.44 4.14 2.72
C LEU A 133 -5.23 4.46 1.45
N PRO A 134 -4.95 5.55 0.68
CA PRO A 134 -5.67 5.82 -0.56
C PRO A 134 -5.54 4.70 -1.60
N LEU A 135 -4.34 4.14 -1.76
CA LEU A 135 -4.09 3.03 -2.68
C LEU A 135 -4.82 1.76 -2.24
N LEU A 136 -4.70 1.40 -0.95
CA LEU A 136 -5.32 0.19 -0.41
C LEU A 136 -6.84 0.25 -0.48
N LEU A 137 -7.43 1.42 -0.18
CA LEU A 137 -8.85 1.66 -0.32
C LEU A 137 -9.32 1.60 -1.78
N SER A 138 -8.54 2.13 -2.73
CA SER A 138 -8.85 1.98 -4.15
C SER A 138 -8.88 0.52 -4.58
N ARG A 139 -7.93 -0.28 -4.10
CA ARG A 139 -7.92 -1.73 -4.35
C ARG A 139 -9.15 -2.42 -3.76
N GLU A 140 -9.55 -2.04 -2.55
CA GLU A 140 -10.70 -2.63 -1.88
C GLU A 140 -12.00 -2.31 -2.60
N VAL A 141 -12.15 -1.06 -3.07
CA VAL A 141 -13.31 -0.66 -3.89
C VAL A 141 -13.33 -1.40 -5.23
N ASN A 142 -12.19 -1.59 -5.89
CA ASN A 142 -12.09 -2.37 -7.13
C ASN A 142 -12.48 -3.85 -6.93
N LYS A 143 -12.12 -4.46 -5.80
CA LYS A 143 -12.57 -5.82 -5.46
C LYS A 143 -14.10 -5.86 -5.30
N LEU A 144 -14.67 -4.91 -4.58
CA LEU A 144 -16.11 -4.80 -4.40
C LEU A 144 -16.88 -4.54 -5.70
N GLU A 145 -16.31 -3.74 -6.60
CA GLU A 145 -16.85 -3.55 -7.95
C GLU A 145 -16.87 -4.88 -8.72
N ASP A 146 -15.77 -5.62 -8.73
CA ASP A 146 -15.70 -6.93 -9.38
C ASP A 146 -16.68 -7.95 -8.76
N TRP A 147 -16.77 -7.98 -7.43
CA TRP A 147 -17.64 -8.94 -6.73
C TRP A 147 -19.13 -8.68 -6.92
N LEU A 148 -19.53 -7.42 -7.04
CA LEU A 148 -20.93 -7.00 -7.06
C LEU A 148 -21.44 -6.68 -8.46
N LEU A 149 -20.63 -6.09 -9.34
CA LEU A 149 -21.10 -5.68 -10.67
C LEU A 149 -20.74 -6.71 -11.77
N THR A 150 -19.62 -7.41 -11.68
CA THR A 150 -19.25 -8.37 -12.71
C THR A 150 -20.32 -9.46 -12.90
N PRO A 151 -20.86 -10.09 -11.84
CA PRO A 151 -21.93 -11.07 -12.00
C PRO A 151 -23.26 -10.48 -12.49
N ASP A 152 -23.52 -9.20 -12.24
CA ASP A 152 -24.76 -8.52 -12.66
C ASP A 152 -24.72 -8.05 -14.11
N LEU A 153 -23.50 -7.70 -14.58
CA LEU A 153 -23.32 -7.09 -15.92
C LEU A 153 -22.82 -8.09 -16.96
N THR A 154 -22.36 -9.27 -16.51
CA THR A 154 -21.77 -10.29 -17.38
C THR A 154 -22.22 -11.69 -16.94
N ASP A 155 -22.03 -12.69 -17.82
CA ASP A 155 -22.22 -14.10 -17.47
C ASP A 155 -21.01 -14.71 -16.74
N MET A 156 -20.05 -13.86 -16.30
CA MET A 156 -18.83 -14.29 -15.62
C MET A 156 -18.95 -14.10 -14.12
N GLY A 157 -18.30 -14.98 -13.35
CA GLY A 157 -18.09 -14.77 -11.91
C GLY A 157 -17.00 -13.72 -11.67
N ALA A 158 -16.92 -13.24 -10.44
CA ALA A 158 -15.86 -12.31 -10.01
C ALA A 158 -14.46 -12.90 -10.26
N ALA A 159 -13.54 -12.09 -10.80
CA ALA A 159 -12.21 -12.54 -11.19
C ALA A 159 -11.30 -12.78 -9.98
N ILE A 160 -11.49 -12.01 -8.89
CA ILE A 160 -10.64 -12.04 -7.69
C ILE A 160 -11.50 -12.40 -6.49
N ARG A 161 -11.46 -13.67 -6.08
CA ARG A 161 -12.02 -14.14 -4.80
C ARG A 161 -10.97 -14.96 -4.07
N GLN A 162 -10.97 -14.86 -2.75
CA GLN A 162 -10.16 -15.74 -1.94
C GLN A 162 -10.80 -17.12 -1.89
N TRP A 163 -10.07 -18.16 -2.28
CA TRP A 163 -10.55 -19.56 -2.29
C TRP A 163 -11.00 -20.06 -0.90
N SER A 164 -10.58 -19.38 0.19
CA SER A 164 -10.98 -19.69 1.56
C SER A 164 -12.36 -19.16 1.94
N ASP A 165 -13.00 -18.35 1.11
CA ASP A 165 -14.39 -17.92 1.32
C ASP A 165 -15.37 -19.10 1.07
N GLY A 166 -14.80 -20.27 1.06
CA GLY A 166 -15.26 -21.65 1.21
C GLY A 166 -16.73 -21.88 0.92
N GLU A 167 -17.00 -21.97 -0.34
CA GLU A 167 -18.35 -21.83 -0.85
C GLU A 167 -18.98 -23.17 -1.19
N ASP A 168 -18.43 -24.25 -0.69
CA ASP A 168 -19.11 -25.55 -0.76
C ASP A 168 -20.42 -25.47 0.03
N GLY A 169 -21.49 -25.07 -0.69
CA GLY A 169 -22.86 -25.04 -0.14
C GLY A 169 -23.42 -23.64 0.18
N VAL A 170 -22.70 -22.54 -0.04
CA VAL A 170 -23.22 -21.17 0.13
C VAL A 170 -23.93 -20.71 -1.16
N SER A 171 -25.14 -20.17 -1.04
CA SER A 171 -25.88 -19.69 -2.20
C SER A 171 -25.29 -18.38 -2.76
N ALA A 172 -25.42 -18.15 -4.09
CA ALA A 172 -25.00 -16.89 -4.71
C ALA A 172 -25.66 -15.67 -4.08
N SER A 173 -26.91 -15.80 -3.58
CA SER A 173 -27.61 -14.74 -2.86
C SER A 173 -26.99 -14.41 -1.51
N ASP A 174 -26.51 -15.42 -0.78
CA ASP A 174 -25.86 -15.20 0.52
C ASP A 174 -24.49 -14.57 0.36
N ILE A 175 -23.73 -14.97 -0.68
CA ILE A 175 -22.45 -14.37 -1.05
C ILE A 175 -22.67 -12.90 -1.38
N ARG A 176 -23.62 -12.59 -2.26
CA ARG A 176 -23.94 -11.20 -2.63
C ARG A 176 -24.34 -10.37 -1.42
N LYS A 177 -25.16 -10.92 -0.53
CA LYS A 177 -25.54 -10.23 0.71
C LYS A 177 -24.31 -9.91 1.58
N ALA A 178 -23.42 -10.88 1.76
CA ALA A 178 -22.18 -10.70 2.52
C ALA A 178 -21.26 -9.64 1.89
N ASP A 179 -21.19 -9.58 0.56
CA ASP A 179 -20.40 -8.57 -0.17
C ASP A 179 -21.02 -7.17 -0.03
N LEU A 180 -22.35 -7.04 -0.06
CA LEU A 180 -23.06 -5.78 0.21
C LEU A 180 -22.86 -5.30 1.66
N ASP A 181 -22.98 -6.21 2.63
CA ASP A 181 -22.70 -5.89 4.03
C ASP A 181 -21.25 -5.41 4.22
N TYR A 182 -20.31 -6.04 3.54
CA TYR A 182 -18.92 -5.65 3.55
C TYR A 182 -18.70 -4.28 2.86
N LEU A 183 -19.33 -4.01 1.71
CA LEU A 183 -19.33 -2.71 1.06
C LEU A 183 -19.75 -1.60 2.03
N HIS A 184 -20.85 -1.81 2.76
CA HIS A 184 -21.31 -0.83 3.75
C HIS A 184 -20.32 -0.62 4.89
N GLN A 185 -19.56 -1.65 5.28
CA GLN A 185 -18.49 -1.51 6.27
C GLN A 185 -17.33 -0.67 5.73
N VAL A 186 -16.85 -0.97 4.52
CA VAL A 186 -15.80 -0.21 3.84
C VAL A 186 -16.21 1.25 3.64
N LYS A 187 -17.46 1.50 3.23
CA LYS A 187 -18.01 2.84 3.06
C LYS A 187 -17.97 3.67 4.35
N ARG A 188 -18.38 3.06 5.48
CA ARG A 188 -18.28 3.72 6.81
C ARG A 188 -16.82 3.99 7.20
N PHE A 189 -15.93 3.05 6.91
CA PHE A 189 -14.51 3.22 7.18
C PHE A 189 -13.92 4.38 6.38
N ILE A 190 -14.19 4.48 5.06
CA ILE A 190 -13.73 5.59 4.21
C ILE A 190 -14.23 6.93 4.78
N SER A 191 -15.52 7.02 5.13
CA SER A 191 -16.08 8.25 5.72
C SER A 191 -15.33 8.68 7.00
N ARG A 192 -14.94 7.71 7.82
CA ARG A 192 -14.18 7.94 9.06
C ARG A 192 -12.75 8.45 8.79
N VAL A 193 -12.03 7.82 7.86
CA VAL A 193 -10.62 8.17 7.61
C VAL A 193 -10.46 9.41 6.74
N THR A 194 -11.47 9.79 5.95
CA THR A 194 -11.44 10.97 5.09
C THR A 194 -11.15 12.25 5.87
N VAL A 195 -11.62 12.37 7.12
CA VAL A 195 -11.39 13.57 7.94
C VAL A 195 -9.93 13.77 8.34
N HIS A 196 -9.13 12.70 8.33
CA HIS A 196 -7.71 12.69 8.64
C HIS A 196 -6.82 12.69 7.39
N ALA A 197 -7.41 12.45 6.22
CA ALA A 197 -6.67 12.37 4.97
C ALA A 197 -6.08 13.72 4.57
N ALA A 198 -4.92 13.70 3.92
CA ALA A 198 -4.36 14.92 3.33
C ALA A 198 -5.33 15.51 2.29
N PRO A 199 -5.38 16.85 2.12
CA PRO A 199 -6.35 17.49 1.21
C PRO A 199 -6.35 16.90 -0.21
N LYS A 200 -5.19 16.51 -0.73
CA LYS A 200 -5.04 15.84 -2.04
C LYS A 200 -5.75 14.48 -2.10
N ASP A 201 -5.82 13.76 -0.97
CA ASP A 201 -6.37 12.41 -0.87
C ASP A 201 -7.86 12.44 -0.51
N GLN A 202 -8.37 13.54 0.09
CA GLN A 202 -9.79 13.68 0.42
C GLN A 202 -10.69 13.60 -0.82
N ALA A 203 -10.28 14.20 -1.93
CA ALA A 203 -11.03 14.11 -3.19
C ALA A 203 -11.15 12.66 -3.69
N LEU A 204 -10.07 11.89 -3.60
CA LEU A 204 -10.08 10.46 -3.93
C LEU A 204 -10.99 9.67 -2.98
N MET A 205 -10.92 9.93 -1.66
CA MET A 205 -11.80 9.27 -0.69
C MET A 205 -13.28 9.55 -0.95
N LEU A 206 -13.63 10.78 -1.30
CA LEU A 206 -15.01 11.15 -1.70
C LEU A 206 -15.41 10.45 -3.00
N LEU A 207 -14.51 10.36 -3.97
CA LEU A 207 -14.75 9.63 -5.22
C LEU A 207 -15.03 8.15 -4.95
N LEU A 208 -14.19 7.49 -4.16
CA LEU A 208 -14.37 6.08 -3.79
C LEU A 208 -15.69 5.85 -3.04
N ASN A 209 -16.05 6.74 -2.12
CA ASN A 209 -17.31 6.65 -1.38
C ASN A 209 -18.52 6.84 -2.30
N GLY A 210 -18.45 7.81 -3.23
CA GLY A 210 -19.49 8.05 -4.25
C GLY A 210 -19.64 6.85 -5.20
N HIS A 211 -18.52 6.22 -5.60
CA HIS A 211 -18.55 5.03 -6.43
C HIS A 211 -19.20 3.84 -5.71
N MET A 212 -18.88 3.63 -4.44
CA MET A 212 -19.55 2.59 -3.64
C MET A 212 -21.06 2.87 -3.45
N SER A 213 -21.46 4.14 -3.31
CA SER A 213 -22.89 4.49 -3.28
C SER A 213 -23.57 4.14 -4.59
N PHE A 214 -22.88 4.34 -5.73
CA PHE A 214 -23.37 3.88 -7.04
C PHE A 214 -23.51 2.35 -7.11
N ILE A 215 -22.51 1.59 -6.67
CA ILE A 215 -22.53 0.11 -6.68
C ILE A 215 -23.71 -0.44 -5.87
N CYS A 216 -24.05 0.16 -4.72
CA CYS A 216 -25.18 -0.29 -3.91
C CYS A 216 -26.53 0.27 -4.33
N GLY A 217 -26.57 1.10 -5.40
CA GLY A 217 -27.80 1.67 -5.94
C GLY A 217 -28.28 2.97 -5.28
N ASP A 218 -27.51 3.54 -4.35
CA ASP A 218 -27.81 4.84 -3.73
C ASP A 218 -27.36 6.00 -4.64
N LEU A 219 -28.14 6.21 -5.70
CA LEU A 219 -27.80 7.16 -6.76
C LEU A 219 -27.81 8.63 -6.30
N ASP A 220 -28.62 8.98 -5.31
CA ASP A 220 -28.70 10.36 -4.82
C ASP A 220 -27.48 10.70 -3.96
N GLU A 221 -27.03 9.79 -3.11
CA GLU A 221 -25.79 9.96 -2.38
C GLU A 221 -24.59 9.96 -3.34
N ALA A 222 -24.56 9.04 -4.32
CA ALA A 222 -23.51 9.01 -5.34
C ALA A 222 -23.39 10.36 -6.05
N ARG A 223 -24.49 10.94 -6.55
CA ARG A 223 -24.51 12.26 -7.19
C ARG A 223 -24.02 13.37 -6.26
N THR A 224 -24.42 13.32 -4.99
CA THR A 224 -24.01 14.31 -3.99
C THR A 224 -22.50 14.29 -3.78
N LEU A 225 -21.92 13.11 -3.55
CA LEU A 225 -20.48 12.93 -3.30
C LEU A 225 -19.65 13.27 -4.53
N LEU A 226 -20.03 12.79 -5.72
CA LEU A 226 -19.34 13.10 -6.97
C LEU A 226 -19.43 14.59 -7.32
N GLY A 227 -20.55 15.25 -7.01
CA GLY A 227 -20.68 16.70 -7.14
C GLY A 227 -19.76 17.48 -6.18
N GLN A 228 -19.43 16.94 -5.00
CA GLN A 228 -18.43 17.53 -4.11
C GLN A 228 -17.02 17.41 -4.70
N VAL A 229 -16.67 16.24 -5.25
CA VAL A 229 -15.38 16.04 -5.93
C VAL A 229 -15.21 17.02 -7.07
N GLN A 230 -16.23 17.19 -7.91
CA GLN A 230 -16.18 18.12 -9.05
C GLN A 230 -15.98 19.58 -8.59
N ARG A 231 -16.65 20.02 -7.52
CA ARG A 231 -16.45 21.36 -6.95
C ARG A 231 -15.04 21.55 -6.40
N SER A 232 -14.50 20.54 -5.71
CA SER A 232 -13.13 20.56 -5.19
C SER A 232 -12.09 20.64 -6.31
N ALA A 233 -12.27 19.89 -7.40
CA ALA A 233 -11.40 19.93 -8.56
C ALA A 233 -11.44 21.30 -9.27
N ASN A 234 -12.61 21.89 -9.42
CA ASN A 234 -12.77 23.20 -10.07
C ASN A 234 -12.22 24.37 -9.22
N SER A 235 -12.28 24.26 -7.89
CA SER A 235 -11.68 25.26 -6.99
C SER A 235 -10.16 25.17 -6.92
N SER A 236 -9.60 24.01 -7.26
CA SER A 236 -8.17 23.75 -7.35
C SER A 236 -7.72 23.94 -8.80
N ALA A 237 -7.85 25.14 -9.36
CA ALA A 237 -7.47 25.47 -10.75
C ALA A 237 -5.99 25.22 -11.11
N ASN A 238 -5.24 24.54 -10.25
CA ASN A 238 -3.86 24.08 -10.39
C ASN A 238 -3.69 22.57 -10.15
N PHE A 239 -4.72 21.75 -10.33
CA PHE A 239 -4.54 20.30 -10.29
C PHE A 239 -3.88 19.84 -11.59
N SER A 240 -2.56 20.03 -11.68
CA SER A 240 -1.74 19.28 -12.61
C SER A 240 -1.47 17.91 -11.97
N TRP A 241 -1.84 16.84 -12.64
CA TRP A 241 -1.32 15.51 -12.32
C TRP A 241 0.21 15.63 -12.26
N PRO A 242 0.86 15.19 -11.17
CA PRO A 242 2.31 15.18 -11.14
C PRO A 242 2.80 14.34 -12.32
N PRO A 243 3.72 14.87 -13.17
CA PRO A 243 4.12 14.22 -14.42
C PRO A 243 4.92 12.92 -14.23
N ASP A 244 5.19 12.48 -13.02
CA ASP A 244 6.21 11.48 -12.72
C ASP A 244 5.73 10.20 -12.02
N HIS A 245 4.49 9.77 -12.24
CA HIS A 245 4.06 8.44 -11.78
C HIS A 245 4.05 7.42 -12.93
N HIS A 246 5.14 7.35 -13.70
CA HIS A 246 5.47 6.18 -14.51
C HIS A 246 6.24 5.18 -13.65
N VAL A 247 5.58 4.46 -12.76
CA VAL A 247 6.15 3.22 -12.19
C VAL A 247 5.01 2.29 -11.80
N TRP A 248 4.64 1.46 -12.73
CA TRP A 248 4.11 0.11 -12.45
C TRP A 248 4.78 -0.88 -13.39
#